data_f010ec1bb9bdb1e08fb924c04f7f5705
#
_entry.id   f010ec1bb9bdb1e08fb924c04f7f5705
#
_cell.length_a   1.000
_cell.length_b   1.000
_cell.length_c   1.000
_cell.angle_alpha   90.00
_cell.angle_beta   90.00
_cell.angle_gamma   90.00
#
_symmetry.space_group_name_H-M   'P 1'
#
loop_
_entity.id
_entity.type
_entity.pdbx_description
1 polymer ?
#
loop_
_entity_poly.entity_id
_entity_poly.type
_entity_poly.pdbx_seq_one_letter_code
_entity_poly.pdbx_strand_id
1 'polypeptide(L)'
;MRNWRFAAIVIALAVLLVAVYVLPTFSSNQVKAAPPNNQVLAVETDPIPDDAIRVCQECELNDLQLVIDSAPEGAVIAVEGGEWPPLQINHSIRLVGLDRPLIDAKTEGTGITIDADDVSVEGFDIRNSGRSFDKEDSGIYFEGERAQILNNSMTEVLFGVNGATGHDSVIAGNYIRGHDGISEGLRGDGIKVWYSHRVQIHNNEVTRSRDLLVWYSNECDVYENHVTDSRYGFHFMNSDDGVAARNSLVDNSVGIYIMYGKRFTVQDNLMQNSRGPSGHGLGLKEVDGVDVIGNVIYDNRIGVFNDNSPFSMNMFGIFRNNLIAYNDVGVGVLPSARSNIYYENSFVENLEQVTVLGGGELSDGNVFSQNNLGNYWSDYAGYDADGDGVGDVPYRNAAMSEQLRRSHPELQLFRFSLAETSIDFASQAVPLFQTHAVLEDPKPLVRPVVPTNAPAIEEEGTALRTGAISVTLILGVAASFWWATRPSRAAAALSEDE
;
A
#
# COMPACT_ATOMS: atom_id res chain seq x y z
N MET A 1 56.24 -21.72 -6.12
CA MET A 1 55.11 -22.20 -6.91
C MET A 1 53.96 -22.82 -6.06
N ARG A 2 54.27 -23.41 -4.88
CA ARG A 2 53.24 -24.05 -4.00
C ARG A 2 52.28 -23.07 -3.34
N ASN A 3 52.75 -21.87 -3.01
CA ASN A 3 51.90 -20.86 -2.30
C ASN A 3 50.86 -20.14 -3.19
N TRP A 4 51.12 -20.05 -4.50
CA TRP A 4 50.19 -19.44 -5.46
C TRP A 4 48.95 -20.31 -5.73
N ARG A 5 49.11 -21.63 -5.70
CA ARG A 5 48.04 -22.60 -5.86
C ARG A 5 47.10 -22.62 -4.64
N PHE A 6 47.68 -22.44 -3.43
CA PHE A 6 46.90 -22.33 -2.21
C PHE A 6 46.10 -21.04 -2.15
N ALA A 7 46.69 -19.92 -2.54
CA ALA A 7 46.02 -18.63 -2.63
C ALA A 7 44.85 -18.66 -3.65
N ALA A 8 45.05 -19.30 -4.79
CA ALA A 8 44.02 -19.46 -5.83
C ALA A 8 42.82 -20.31 -5.32
N ILE A 9 43.07 -21.34 -4.52
CA ILE A 9 42.00 -22.16 -3.92
C ILE A 9 41.21 -21.37 -2.87
N VAL A 10 41.89 -20.59 -2.02
CA VAL A 10 41.24 -19.76 -1.01
C VAL A 10 40.41 -18.67 -1.65
N ILE A 11 40.89 -18.03 -2.72
CA ILE A 11 40.14 -17.01 -3.47
C ILE A 11 38.93 -17.66 -4.17
N ALA A 12 39.08 -18.83 -4.78
CA ALA A 12 37.96 -19.54 -5.40
C ALA A 12 36.89 -19.97 -4.39
N LEU A 13 37.28 -20.41 -3.20
CA LEU A 13 36.37 -20.72 -2.10
C LEU A 13 35.66 -19.47 -1.55
N ALA A 14 36.36 -18.34 -1.42
CA ALA A 14 35.77 -17.07 -1.00
C ALA A 14 34.78 -16.54 -2.05
N VAL A 15 35.13 -16.59 -3.34
CA VAL A 15 34.23 -16.21 -4.43
C VAL A 15 33.02 -17.14 -4.49
N LEU A 16 33.19 -18.43 -4.22
CA LEU A 16 32.12 -19.41 -4.17
C LEU A 16 31.15 -19.16 -3.00
N LEU A 17 31.69 -18.88 -1.80
CA LEU A 17 30.90 -18.49 -0.63
C LEU A 17 30.10 -17.22 -0.91
N VAL A 18 30.70 -16.20 -1.51
CA VAL A 18 30.00 -14.98 -1.92
C VAL A 18 28.93 -15.29 -2.97
N ALA A 19 29.21 -16.14 -3.95
CA ALA A 19 28.22 -16.51 -4.98
C ALA A 19 27.05 -17.33 -4.42
N VAL A 20 27.28 -18.23 -3.47
CA VAL A 20 26.22 -19.05 -2.87
C VAL A 20 25.32 -18.25 -1.94
N TYR A 21 25.86 -17.24 -1.23
CA TYR A 21 25.10 -16.42 -0.30
C TYR A 21 24.57 -15.11 -0.88
N VAL A 22 25.21 -14.55 -1.90
CA VAL A 22 24.87 -13.22 -2.44
C VAL A 22 24.00 -13.30 -3.70
N LEU A 23 24.21 -14.29 -4.58
CA LEU A 23 23.39 -14.41 -5.80
C LEU A 23 21.90 -14.72 -5.57
N PRO A 24 21.48 -15.48 -4.55
CA PRO A 24 20.07 -15.63 -4.25
C PRO A 24 19.37 -14.35 -3.79
N THR A 25 20.13 -13.42 -3.17
CA THR A 25 19.57 -12.13 -2.68
C THR A 25 19.37 -11.10 -3.80
N PHE A 26 19.97 -11.29 -4.96
CA PHE A 26 19.80 -10.44 -6.15
C PHE A 26 18.73 -10.90 -7.14
N SER A 27 18.17 -12.09 -6.96
CA SER A 27 16.96 -12.46 -7.65
C SER A 27 15.82 -11.70 -6.97
N SER A 28 15.54 -10.48 -7.40
CA SER A 28 14.25 -9.85 -7.12
C SER A 28 13.19 -10.79 -7.69
N ASN A 29 12.69 -11.70 -6.85
CA ASN A 29 11.44 -12.36 -7.09
C ASN A 29 10.42 -11.22 -7.14
N GLN A 30 10.21 -10.67 -8.33
CA GLN A 30 9.00 -9.90 -8.56
C GLN A 30 7.88 -10.93 -8.44
N VAL A 31 7.40 -11.13 -7.23
CA VAL A 31 6.07 -11.68 -7.02
C VAL A 31 5.15 -10.64 -7.66
N LYS A 32 4.83 -10.85 -8.92
CA LYS A 32 3.69 -10.17 -9.51
C LYS A 32 2.50 -10.78 -8.80
N ALA A 33 2.04 -10.10 -7.76
CA ALA A 33 0.67 -10.29 -7.34
C ALA A 33 -0.15 -10.14 -8.60
N ALA A 34 -0.90 -11.17 -8.99
CA ALA A 34 -1.91 -11.02 -10.01
C ALA A 34 -2.75 -9.82 -9.55
N PRO A 35 -2.95 -8.79 -10.39
CA PRO A 35 -3.83 -7.72 -9.99
C PRO A 35 -5.11 -8.38 -9.54
N PRO A 36 -5.69 -7.98 -8.41
CA PRO A 36 -7.02 -8.44 -8.06
C PRO A 36 -7.87 -8.22 -9.30
N ASN A 37 -8.77 -9.14 -9.59
CA ASN A 37 -9.64 -9.08 -10.77
C ASN A 37 -10.65 -7.94 -10.54
N ASN A 38 -10.15 -6.72 -10.50
CA ASN A 38 -10.86 -5.50 -10.20
C ASN A 38 -11.44 -4.96 -11.50
N GLN A 39 -12.45 -5.66 -12.01
CA GLN A 39 -13.45 -4.94 -12.77
C GLN A 39 -14.20 -4.08 -11.75
N VAL A 40 -14.17 -2.74 -11.91
CA VAL A 40 -15.10 -1.86 -11.22
C VAL A 40 -16.49 -2.44 -11.47
N LEU A 41 -17.02 -3.03 -10.41
CA LEU A 41 -18.37 -3.56 -10.48
C LEU A 41 -19.30 -2.36 -10.32
N ALA A 42 -20.00 -2.01 -11.38
CA ALA A 42 -21.09 -1.06 -11.27
C ALA A 42 -21.97 -1.46 -10.09
N VAL A 43 -22.29 -0.50 -9.25
CA VAL A 43 -23.20 -0.74 -8.14
C VAL A 43 -24.62 -0.82 -8.66
N GLU A 44 -25.44 -1.64 -7.99
CA GLU A 44 -26.85 -1.76 -8.31
C GLU A 44 -27.56 -0.45 -7.96
N THR A 45 -28.41 0.04 -8.86
CA THR A 45 -29.21 1.25 -8.70
C THR A 45 -30.69 0.92 -8.80
N ASP A 46 -31.53 1.77 -8.27
CA ASP A 46 -32.96 1.60 -8.34
C ASP A 46 -33.46 1.61 -9.80
N PRO A 47 -34.48 0.82 -10.15
CA PRO A 47 -35.04 0.84 -11.49
C PRO A 47 -35.61 2.23 -11.85
N ILE A 48 -35.54 2.55 -13.12
CA ILE A 48 -36.11 3.82 -13.63
C ILE A 48 -37.62 3.64 -13.71
N PRO A 49 -38.41 4.49 -13.05
CA PRO A 49 -39.86 4.39 -13.08
C PRO A 49 -40.47 4.72 -14.45
N ASP A 50 -41.64 4.19 -14.77
CA ASP A 50 -42.28 4.39 -16.05
C ASP A 50 -42.66 5.87 -16.33
N ASP A 51 -42.89 6.64 -15.29
CA ASP A 51 -43.24 8.07 -15.33
C ASP A 51 -42.00 9.01 -15.29
N ALA A 52 -40.78 8.47 -15.44
CA ALA A 52 -39.59 9.27 -15.54
C ALA A 52 -39.65 10.25 -16.73
N ILE A 53 -39.19 11.47 -16.47
CA ILE A 53 -39.08 12.53 -17.49
C ILE A 53 -37.93 12.15 -18.44
N ARG A 54 -38.23 11.89 -19.70
CA ARG A 54 -37.23 11.52 -20.70
C ARG A 54 -36.72 12.74 -21.47
N VAL A 55 -35.41 12.89 -21.56
CA VAL A 55 -34.74 13.99 -22.27
C VAL A 55 -33.78 13.41 -23.29
N CYS A 56 -33.85 13.89 -24.50
CA CYS A 56 -32.89 13.54 -25.57
C CYS A 56 -32.70 14.72 -26.51
N GLN A 57 -31.61 14.73 -27.29
CA GLN A 57 -31.30 15.85 -28.22
C GLN A 57 -32.33 16.04 -29.36
N GLU A 58 -32.99 14.98 -29.75
CA GLU A 58 -33.99 14.99 -30.84
C GLU A 58 -35.45 14.91 -30.31
N CYS A 59 -35.61 14.92 -28.97
CA CYS A 59 -36.95 14.87 -28.35
C CYS A 59 -37.60 16.27 -28.31
N GLU A 60 -38.87 16.30 -27.87
CA GLU A 60 -39.57 17.53 -27.54
C GLU A 60 -38.90 18.25 -26.31
N LEU A 61 -38.42 17.47 -25.36
CA LEU A 61 -37.61 17.92 -24.24
C LEU A 61 -36.11 17.72 -24.60
N ASN A 62 -35.48 18.75 -25.12
CA ASN A 62 -34.08 18.73 -25.60
C ASN A 62 -33.15 19.74 -24.92
N ASP A 63 -33.65 20.48 -23.95
CA ASP A 63 -32.85 21.36 -23.08
C ASP A 63 -32.81 20.77 -21.69
N LEU A 64 -31.70 20.07 -21.37
CA LEU A 64 -31.57 19.33 -20.12
C LEU A 64 -31.60 20.26 -18.89
N GLN A 65 -30.95 21.43 -18.95
CA GLN A 65 -30.96 22.37 -17.84
C GLN A 65 -32.38 22.93 -17.57
N LEU A 66 -33.11 23.29 -18.63
CA LEU A 66 -34.48 23.76 -18.50
C LEU A 66 -35.41 22.70 -17.92
N VAL A 67 -35.20 21.40 -18.26
CA VAL A 67 -35.96 20.29 -17.68
C VAL A 67 -35.61 20.12 -16.22
N ILE A 68 -34.32 20.16 -15.87
CA ILE A 68 -33.89 20.12 -14.46
C ILE A 68 -34.58 21.24 -13.68
N ASP A 69 -34.49 22.49 -14.13
CA ASP A 69 -35.02 23.65 -13.41
C ASP A 69 -36.55 23.62 -13.24
N SER A 70 -37.25 22.93 -14.13
CA SER A 70 -38.73 22.86 -14.12
C SER A 70 -39.29 21.57 -13.51
N ALA A 71 -38.45 20.60 -13.24
CA ALA A 71 -38.87 19.32 -12.66
C ALA A 71 -39.35 19.48 -11.21
N PRO A 72 -40.38 18.76 -10.78
CA PRO A 72 -40.80 18.78 -9.39
C PRO A 72 -39.75 18.10 -8.48
N GLU A 73 -39.78 18.43 -7.19
CA GLU A 73 -38.99 17.76 -6.16
C GLU A 73 -39.15 16.25 -6.23
N GLY A 74 -38.05 15.52 -6.16
CA GLY A 74 -38.03 14.06 -6.22
C GLY A 74 -38.23 13.46 -7.61
N ALA A 75 -38.29 14.28 -8.66
CA ALA A 75 -38.47 13.76 -10.02
C ALA A 75 -37.30 12.90 -10.48
N VAL A 76 -37.60 11.87 -11.27
CA VAL A 76 -36.60 11.07 -11.99
C VAL A 76 -36.50 11.59 -13.42
N ILE A 77 -35.29 12.01 -13.82
CA ILE A 77 -34.99 12.50 -15.17
C ILE A 77 -34.06 11.49 -15.84
N ALA A 78 -34.54 10.86 -16.90
CA ALA A 78 -33.79 9.89 -17.70
C ALA A 78 -33.24 10.57 -18.95
N VAL A 79 -31.92 10.72 -19.03
CA VAL A 79 -31.20 11.43 -20.09
C VAL A 79 -30.66 10.39 -21.08
N GLU A 80 -31.11 10.45 -22.33
CA GLU A 80 -30.55 9.61 -23.38
C GLU A 80 -29.19 10.13 -23.85
N GLY A 81 -28.41 9.28 -24.53
CA GLY A 81 -27.07 9.63 -25.02
C GLY A 81 -26.99 10.99 -25.73
N GLY A 82 -25.80 11.48 -25.98
CA GLY A 82 -25.53 12.77 -26.55
C GLY A 82 -24.55 13.60 -25.72
N GLU A 83 -24.19 14.78 -26.23
CA GLU A 83 -23.31 15.73 -25.53
C GLU A 83 -24.13 16.88 -24.94
N TRP A 84 -23.95 17.12 -23.65
CA TRP A 84 -24.69 18.12 -22.92
C TRP A 84 -23.73 19.13 -22.28
N PRO A 85 -24.13 20.40 -22.11
CA PRO A 85 -23.33 21.38 -21.37
C PRO A 85 -23.24 21.06 -19.88
N PRO A 86 -22.34 21.72 -19.13
CA PRO A 86 -22.32 21.66 -17.67
C PRO A 86 -23.67 21.96 -17.05
N LEU A 87 -23.98 21.26 -15.95
CA LEU A 87 -25.29 21.30 -15.30
C LEU A 87 -25.22 21.88 -13.88
N GLN A 88 -26.31 22.54 -13.48
CA GLN A 88 -26.58 23.03 -12.13
C GLN A 88 -27.85 22.36 -11.59
N ILE A 89 -27.78 21.76 -10.40
CA ILE A 89 -28.91 21.09 -9.75
C ILE A 89 -29.17 21.76 -8.41
N ASN A 90 -30.31 22.44 -8.25
CA ASN A 90 -30.63 23.26 -7.10
C ASN A 90 -31.84 22.73 -6.28
N HIS A 91 -32.31 21.54 -6.57
CA HIS A 91 -33.38 20.88 -5.83
C HIS A 91 -33.28 19.36 -5.96
N SER A 92 -33.98 18.64 -5.10
CA SER A 92 -33.93 17.17 -5.06
C SER A 92 -34.43 16.56 -6.38
N ILE A 93 -33.56 15.82 -7.08
CA ILE A 93 -33.89 15.03 -8.27
C ILE A 93 -33.00 13.80 -8.33
N ARG A 94 -33.45 12.80 -9.10
CA ARG A 94 -32.62 11.69 -9.55
C ARG A 94 -32.34 11.82 -11.04
N LEU A 95 -31.10 12.11 -11.41
CA LEU A 95 -30.63 12.28 -12.78
C LEU A 95 -29.95 11.00 -13.26
N VAL A 96 -30.52 10.32 -14.25
CA VAL A 96 -30.08 9.00 -14.74
C VAL A 96 -29.66 9.08 -16.18
N GLY A 97 -28.40 8.76 -16.46
CA GLY A 97 -27.84 8.69 -17.82
C GLY A 97 -28.11 7.31 -18.45
N LEU A 98 -28.80 7.32 -19.58
CA LEU A 98 -28.99 6.16 -20.43
C LEU A 98 -27.93 6.18 -21.54
N ASP A 99 -27.24 5.06 -21.77
CA ASP A 99 -26.16 4.97 -22.77
C ASP A 99 -25.03 6.02 -22.56
N ARG A 100 -24.78 6.38 -21.28
CA ARG A 100 -23.68 7.27 -20.84
C ARG A 100 -23.65 8.61 -21.57
N PRO A 101 -24.65 9.49 -21.37
CA PRO A 101 -24.62 10.83 -21.92
C PRO A 101 -23.39 11.60 -21.42
N LEU A 102 -22.80 12.38 -22.33
CA LEU A 102 -21.57 13.11 -22.10
C LEU A 102 -21.83 14.50 -21.57
N ILE A 103 -21.25 14.85 -20.43
CA ILE A 103 -21.12 16.23 -19.97
C ILE A 103 -19.68 16.69 -20.24
N ASP A 104 -19.48 17.61 -21.15
CA ASP A 104 -18.16 18.16 -21.48
C ASP A 104 -18.03 19.59 -20.96
N ALA A 105 -17.20 19.80 -19.93
CA ALA A 105 -16.95 21.12 -19.36
C ALA A 105 -16.00 21.98 -20.22
N LYS A 106 -15.45 21.46 -21.29
CA LYS A 106 -14.61 22.17 -22.30
C LYS A 106 -13.43 22.93 -21.67
N THR A 107 -12.85 22.35 -20.62
CA THR A 107 -11.74 22.90 -19.84
C THR A 107 -12.06 24.16 -19.02
N GLU A 108 -13.33 24.39 -18.73
CA GLU A 108 -13.78 25.52 -17.93
C GLU A 108 -14.78 25.08 -16.85
N GLY A 109 -14.47 25.35 -15.58
CA GLY A 109 -15.35 25.09 -14.45
C GLY A 109 -15.62 23.60 -14.14
N THR A 110 -16.78 23.36 -13.58
CA THR A 110 -17.26 22.05 -13.10
C THR A 110 -18.30 21.46 -14.05
N GLY A 111 -18.24 20.14 -14.24
CA GLY A 111 -19.19 19.44 -15.13
C GLY A 111 -20.61 19.43 -14.57
N ILE A 112 -20.80 18.97 -13.34
CA ILE A 112 -22.10 18.98 -12.66
C ILE A 112 -21.92 19.60 -11.26
N THR A 113 -22.70 20.65 -10.97
CA THR A 113 -22.75 21.28 -9.65
C THR A 113 -24.09 20.96 -9.00
N ILE A 114 -24.05 20.48 -7.76
CA ILE A 114 -25.21 20.13 -6.96
C ILE A 114 -25.23 21.02 -5.72
N ASP A 115 -26.30 21.79 -5.55
CA ASP A 115 -26.55 22.68 -4.40
C ASP A 115 -27.94 22.35 -3.81
N ALA A 116 -28.10 21.10 -3.41
CA ALA A 116 -29.35 20.60 -2.84
C ALA A 116 -29.15 19.26 -2.16
N ASP A 117 -30.04 18.94 -1.20
CA ASP A 117 -30.15 17.63 -0.56
C ASP A 117 -30.84 16.60 -1.45
N ASP A 118 -30.61 15.31 -1.14
CA ASP A 118 -31.33 14.18 -1.75
C ASP A 118 -31.21 14.13 -3.28
N VAL A 119 -30.05 14.51 -3.83
CA VAL A 119 -29.78 14.45 -5.28
C VAL A 119 -29.03 13.17 -5.63
N SER A 120 -29.48 12.48 -6.67
CA SER A 120 -28.76 11.35 -7.26
C SER A 120 -28.31 11.67 -8.67
N VAL A 121 -27.03 11.39 -9.00
CA VAL A 121 -26.46 11.49 -10.35
C VAL A 121 -25.80 10.16 -10.71
N GLU A 122 -26.29 9.50 -11.73
CA GLU A 122 -25.82 8.17 -12.11
C GLU A 122 -25.71 7.95 -13.62
N GLY A 123 -24.62 7.24 -14.03
CA GLY A 123 -24.49 6.73 -15.39
C GLY A 123 -24.00 7.72 -16.45
N PHE A 124 -23.35 8.81 -16.08
CA PHE A 124 -22.81 9.83 -16.99
C PHE A 124 -21.33 9.63 -17.30
N ASP A 125 -20.93 10.06 -18.50
CA ASP A 125 -19.56 10.38 -18.83
C ASP A 125 -19.34 11.88 -18.65
N ILE A 126 -18.38 12.28 -17.81
CA ILE A 126 -18.07 13.67 -17.50
C ILE A 126 -16.60 13.90 -17.80
N ARG A 127 -16.28 14.96 -18.54
CA ARG A 127 -14.87 15.19 -18.89
C ARG A 127 -14.50 16.65 -19.01
N ASN A 128 -13.17 16.87 -19.06
CA ASN A 128 -12.54 18.15 -19.34
C ASN A 128 -12.98 19.25 -18.36
N SER A 129 -12.93 18.98 -17.03
CA SER A 129 -13.15 20.07 -16.06
C SER A 129 -12.11 21.17 -16.23
N GLY A 130 -12.37 22.34 -15.69
CA GLY A 130 -11.39 23.40 -15.56
C GLY A 130 -10.18 22.97 -14.72
N ARG A 131 -9.21 23.88 -14.53
CA ARG A 131 -7.95 23.62 -13.81
C ARG A 131 -7.69 24.60 -12.67
N SER A 132 -8.71 25.29 -12.21
CA SER A 132 -8.57 26.26 -11.12
C SER A 132 -8.75 25.57 -9.76
N PHE A 133 -7.67 25.50 -8.98
CA PHE A 133 -7.75 25.04 -7.59
C PHE A 133 -8.59 25.97 -6.72
N ASP A 134 -8.54 27.28 -6.96
CA ASP A 134 -9.30 28.26 -6.17
C ASP A 134 -10.82 28.16 -6.37
N LYS A 135 -11.23 27.63 -7.54
CA LYS A 135 -12.64 27.39 -7.87
C LYS A 135 -13.05 25.94 -7.62
N GLU A 136 -12.09 25.10 -7.30
CA GLU A 136 -12.27 23.66 -7.12
C GLU A 136 -12.96 22.99 -8.33
N ASP A 137 -12.51 23.35 -9.56
CA ASP A 137 -13.06 22.83 -10.81
C ASP A 137 -13.11 21.29 -10.79
N SER A 138 -14.30 20.71 -10.90
CA SER A 138 -14.56 19.30 -10.61
C SER A 138 -15.30 18.60 -11.77
N GLY A 139 -15.23 17.27 -11.81
CA GLY A 139 -16.20 16.49 -12.57
C GLY A 139 -17.59 16.68 -11.97
N ILE A 140 -17.75 16.37 -10.69
CA ILE A 140 -18.96 16.64 -9.90
C ILE A 140 -18.56 17.36 -8.61
N TYR A 141 -19.15 18.52 -8.38
CA TYR A 141 -19.15 19.22 -7.08
C TYR A 141 -20.51 19.11 -6.45
N PHE A 142 -20.56 18.79 -5.16
CA PHE A 142 -21.82 18.79 -4.42
C PHE A 142 -21.70 19.44 -3.04
N GLU A 143 -22.71 20.21 -2.70
CA GLU A 143 -22.97 20.77 -1.39
C GLU A 143 -24.43 20.46 -1.04
N GLY A 144 -24.63 19.58 -0.07
CA GLY A 144 -25.93 19.04 0.28
C GLY A 144 -25.84 17.62 0.84
N GLU A 145 -26.78 17.26 1.67
CA GLU A 145 -26.83 15.97 2.36
C GLU A 145 -27.44 14.87 1.48
N ARG A 146 -27.07 13.62 1.73
CA ARG A 146 -27.63 12.41 1.09
C ARG A 146 -27.49 12.38 -0.44
N ALA A 147 -26.44 13.05 -0.93
CA ALA A 147 -26.09 12.95 -2.35
C ALA A 147 -25.68 11.52 -2.72
N GLN A 148 -26.10 11.05 -3.90
CA GLN A 148 -25.72 9.76 -4.45
C GLN A 148 -25.02 9.96 -5.80
N ILE A 149 -23.71 9.69 -5.83
CA ILE A 149 -22.88 9.84 -7.04
C ILE A 149 -22.48 8.43 -7.49
N LEU A 150 -23.23 7.89 -8.46
CA LEU A 150 -23.20 6.45 -8.75
C LEU A 150 -22.82 6.15 -10.21
N ASN A 151 -21.91 5.21 -10.42
CA ASN A 151 -21.60 4.64 -11.75
C ASN A 151 -21.23 5.65 -12.83
N ASN A 152 -20.67 6.81 -12.47
CA ASN A 152 -20.21 7.80 -13.43
C ASN A 152 -18.77 7.54 -13.88
N SER A 153 -18.40 8.02 -15.06
CA SER A 153 -17.03 8.03 -15.55
C SER A 153 -16.56 9.48 -15.69
N MET A 154 -15.49 9.83 -14.98
CA MET A 154 -14.92 11.17 -14.99
C MET A 154 -13.48 11.12 -15.49
N THR A 155 -13.19 11.81 -16.59
CA THR A 155 -11.86 11.79 -17.21
C THR A 155 -11.38 13.20 -17.54
N GLU A 156 -10.05 13.41 -17.46
CA GLU A 156 -9.45 14.72 -17.63
C GLU A 156 -10.10 15.76 -16.70
N VAL A 157 -10.21 15.43 -15.42
CA VAL A 157 -10.78 16.29 -14.36
C VAL A 157 -9.72 16.72 -13.37
N LEU A 158 -9.83 17.94 -12.82
CA LEU A 158 -8.93 18.39 -11.76
C LEU A 158 -9.34 17.71 -10.46
N PHE A 159 -10.54 17.95 -9.95
CA PHE A 159 -11.16 17.12 -8.93
C PHE A 159 -12.17 16.19 -9.60
N GLY A 160 -12.21 14.93 -9.19
CA GLY A 160 -13.23 14.02 -9.69
C GLY A 160 -14.57 14.30 -9.05
N VAL A 161 -14.81 13.75 -7.84
CA VAL A 161 -15.95 14.07 -7.00
C VAL A 161 -15.47 14.94 -5.83
N ASN A 162 -16.06 16.10 -5.65
CA ASN A 162 -15.73 17.04 -4.59
C ASN A 162 -16.98 17.39 -3.78
N GLY A 163 -17.08 16.86 -2.57
CA GLY A 163 -18.20 17.06 -1.65
C GLY A 163 -17.83 17.96 -0.50
N ALA A 164 -18.66 18.97 -0.24
CA ALA A 164 -18.58 19.83 0.91
C ALA A 164 -19.89 19.76 1.71
N THR A 165 -19.81 19.59 3.04
CA THR A 165 -20.97 19.45 3.95
C THR A 165 -22.00 18.38 3.56
N GLY A 166 -21.57 17.42 2.76
CA GLY A 166 -22.39 16.34 2.17
C GLY A 166 -22.58 15.14 3.11
N HIS A 167 -23.25 15.35 4.24
CA HIS A 167 -23.50 14.28 5.21
C HIS A 167 -24.34 13.16 4.61
N ASP A 168 -24.11 11.92 5.10
CA ASP A 168 -24.89 10.73 4.74
C ASP A 168 -24.91 10.41 3.22
N SER A 169 -23.91 10.88 2.49
CA SER A 169 -23.81 10.70 1.02
C SER A 169 -23.12 9.39 0.63
N VAL A 170 -23.38 8.95 -0.59
CA VAL A 170 -22.79 7.74 -1.18
C VAL A 170 -22.06 8.08 -2.48
N ILE A 171 -20.78 7.71 -2.58
CA ILE A 171 -19.96 7.85 -3.79
C ILE A 171 -19.52 6.45 -4.20
N ALA A 172 -20.15 5.87 -5.23
CA ALA A 172 -19.94 4.45 -5.52
C ALA A 172 -19.93 4.10 -7.01
N GLY A 173 -19.12 3.10 -7.38
CA GLY A 173 -19.07 2.58 -8.74
C GLY A 173 -18.51 3.56 -9.78
N ASN A 174 -17.86 4.64 -9.38
CA ASN A 174 -17.35 5.64 -10.29
C ASN A 174 -15.95 5.28 -10.80
N TYR A 175 -15.68 5.58 -12.07
CA TYR A 175 -14.35 5.63 -12.64
C TYR A 175 -13.86 7.07 -12.69
N ILE A 176 -12.73 7.35 -12.08
CA ILE A 176 -12.18 8.71 -11.96
C ILE A 176 -10.73 8.72 -12.41
N ARG A 177 -10.42 9.58 -13.40
CA ARG A 177 -9.06 9.75 -13.89
C ARG A 177 -8.74 11.25 -14.04
N GLY A 178 -7.70 11.66 -13.32
CA GLY A 178 -7.18 13.02 -13.38
C GLY A 178 -6.49 13.34 -14.72
N HIS A 179 -6.06 14.59 -14.87
CA HIS A 179 -5.40 15.09 -16.08
C HIS A 179 -4.09 14.37 -16.40
N ASP A 180 -3.85 14.14 -17.69
CA ASP A 180 -2.58 13.64 -18.19
C ASP A 180 -1.45 14.69 -18.12
N GLY A 181 -0.21 14.21 -17.97
CA GLY A 181 0.99 15.04 -18.06
C GLY A 181 1.22 16.00 -16.90
N ILE A 182 0.42 15.93 -15.83
CA ILE A 182 0.59 16.74 -14.62
C ILE A 182 1.35 15.93 -13.56
N SER A 183 2.36 16.56 -12.94
CA SER A 183 3.08 15.96 -11.83
C SER A 183 2.16 15.71 -10.65
N GLU A 184 2.36 14.60 -9.93
CA GLU A 184 1.53 14.11 -8.84
C GLU A 184 1.11 15.20 -7.82
N GLY A 185 2.04 16.02 -7.36
CA GLY A 185 1.76 17.08 -6.38
C GLY A 185 0.90 18.25 -6.89
N LEU A 186 0.71 18.36 -8.21
CA LEU A 186 -0.11 19.39 -8.86
C LEU A 186 -1.45 18.86 -9.40
N ARG A 187 -1.74 17.58 -9.19
CA ARG A 187 -3.04 16.98 -9.50
C ARG A 187 -4.06 17.39 -8.42
N GLY A 188 -5.32 17.41 -8.78
CA GLY A 188 -6.43 17.53 -7.83
C GLY A 188 -6.79 16.17 -7.20
N ASP A 189 -7.66 16.17 -6.22
CA ASP A 189 -8.09 14.94 -5.57
C ASP A 189 -9.09 14.18 -6.44
N GLY A 190 -8.97 12.86 -6.49
CA GLY A 190 -9.93 12.03 -7.23
C GLY A 190 -11.29 12.06 -6.57
N ILE A 191 -11.33 11.84 -5.26
CA ILE A 191 -12.51 12.05 -4.42
C ILE A 191 -12.06 12.90 -3.23
N LYS A 192 -12.80 13.94 -2.92
CA LYS A 192 -12.62 14.77 -1.74
C LYS A 192 -13.96 14.94 -1.02
N VAL A 193 -13.98 14.66 0.27
CA VAL A 193 -15.12 14.98 1.16
C VAL A 193 -14.63 15.83 2.33
N TRP A 194 -15.25 17.00 2.48
CA TRP A 194 -14.87 18.01 3.46
C TRP A 194 -16.05 18.39 4.33
N TYR A 195 -15.89 18.31 5.66
CA TYR A 195 -16.98 18.45 6.63
C TYR A 195 -18.22 17.60 6.29
N SER A 196 -17.98 16.39 5.78
CA SER A 196 -19.03 15.48 5.32
C SER A 196 -19.00 14.19 6.15
N HIS A 197 -19.91 14.07 7.10
CA HIS A 197 -19.93 12.93 8.03
C HIS A 197 -20.74 11.76 7.48
N ARG A 198 -20.40 10.52 7.88
CA ARG A 198 -21.11 9.27 7.52
C ARG A 198 -21.22 9.05 6.01
N VAL A 199 -20.18 9.46 5.28
CA VAL A 199 -20.11 9.23 3.84
C VAL A 199 -19.62 7.81 3.58
N GLN A 200 -20.24 7.14 2.62
CA GLN A 200 -19.81 5.85 2.11
C GLN A 200 -19.12 6.05 0.75
N ILE A 201 -17.87 5.57 0.64
CA ILE A 201 -17.06 5.66 -0.59
C ILE A 201 -16.66 4.23 -0.96
N HIS A 202 -17.27 3.66 -1.98
CA HIS A 202 -17.00 2.25 -2.28
C HIS A 202 -17.09 1.88 -3.77
N ASN A 203 -16.42 0.79 -4.15
CA ASN A 203 -16.40 0.28 -5.51
C ASN A 203 -15.96 1.32 -6.57
N ASN A 204 -15.21 2.33 -6.19
CA ASN A 204 -14.67 3.31 -7.14
C ASN A 204 -13.31 2.87 -7.66
N GLU A 205 -13.03 3.19 -8.92
CA GLU A 205 -11.69 3.15 -9.50
C GLU A 205 -11.17 4.56 -9.67
N VAL A 206 -10.06 4.88 -8.98
CA VAL A 206 -9.45 6.20 -9.00
C VAL A 206 -8.01 6.08 -9.48
N THR A 207 -7.65 6.84 -10.49
CA THR A 207 -6.28 6.84 -11.00
C THR A 207 -5.81 8.24 -11.39
N ARG A 208 -4.49 8.46 -11.30
CA ARG A 208 -3.88 9.75 -11.66
C ARG A 208 -4.45 10.94 -10.92
N SER A 209 -4.82 10.76 -9.68
CA SER A 209 -5.26 11.82 -8.79
C SER A 209 -4.15 12.24 -7.82
N ARG A 210 -4.38 13.29 -7.05
CA ARG A 210 -3.55 13.58 -5.90
C ARG A 210 -3.90 12.63 -4.77
N ASP A 211 -5.10 12.72 -4.23
CA ASP A 211 -5.55 11.92 -3.07
C ASP A 211 -6.99 11.42 -3.27
N LEU A 212 -7.36 10.36 -2.55
CA LEU A 212 -8.72 10.17 -2.07
C LEU A 212 -8.76 10.73 -0.66
N LEU A 213 -9.39 11.90 -0.48
CA LEU A 213 -9.28 12.72 0.73
C LEU A 213 -10.57 12.74 1.54
N VAL A 214 -10.48 12.31 2.81
CA VAL A 214 -11.54 12.45 3.84
C VAL A 214 -11.03 13.44 4.88
N TRP A 215 -11.59 14.66 4.88
CA TRP A 215 -11.05 15.77 5.67
C TRP A 215 -12.12 16.41 6.55
N TYR A 216 -11.85 16.50 7.87
CA TYR A 216 -12.82 16.92 8.89
C TYR A 216 -14.17 16.18 8.80
N SER A 217 -14.13 14.91 8.44
CA SER A 217 -15.31 14.09 8.12
C SER A 217 -15.27 12.81 8.93
N ASN A 218 -16.18 12.66 9.88
CA ASN A 218 -16.22 11.54 10.82
C ASN A 218 -17.15 10.43 10.35
N GLU A 219 -16.95 9.22 10.87
CA GLU A 219 -17.81 8.06 10.62
C GLU A 219 -17.91 7.72 9.12
N CYS A 220 -16.82 7.93 8.38
CA CYS A 220 -16.78 7.64 6.95
C CYS A 220 -16.26 6.22 6.69
N ASP A 221 -16.96 5.47 5.84
CA ASP A 221 -16.61 4.12 5.43
C ASP A 221 -16.05 4.13 4.00
N VAL A 222 -14.80 3.72 3.84
CA VAL A 222 -14.10 3.65 2.54
C VAL A 222 -13.72 2.20 2.26
N TYR A 223 -14.44 1.54 1.36
CA TYR A 223 -14.28 0.11 1.15
C TYR A 223 -14.39 -0.32 -0.31
N GLU A 224 -13.71 -1.40 -0.66
CA GLU A 224 -13.75 -2.03 -1.99
C GLU A 224 -13.41 -1.06 -3.14
N ASN A 225 -12.60 -0.03 -2.87
CA ASN A 225 -12.09 0.87 -3.90
C ASN A 225 -10.76 0.36 -4.47
N HIS A 226 -10.49 0.73 -5.71
CA HIS A 226 -9.21 0.52 -6.38
C HIS A 226 -8.56 1.87 -6.69
N VAL A 227 -7.39 2.16 -6.10
CA VAL A 227 -6.69 3.44 -6.31
C VAL A 227 -5.26 3.20 -6.78
N THR A 228 -4.90 3.83 -7.91
CA THR A 228 -3.58 3.68 -8.52
C THR A 228 -3.01 5.01 -9.01
N ASP A 229 -1.67 5.07 -9.18
CA ASP A 229 -0.94 6.24 -9.74
C ASP A 229 -1.37 7.56 -9.05
N SER A 230 -1.52 7.52 -7.72
CA SER A 230 -1.95 8.66 -6.90
C SER A 230 -0.93 8.96 -5.82
N ARG A 231 -0.94 10.18 -5.26
CA ARG A 231 -0.04 10.55 -4.18
C ARG A 231 -0.40 9.76 -2.91
N TYR A 232 -1.61 9.91 -2.42
CA TYR A 232 -2.13 9.08 -1.34
C TYR A 232 -3.35 8.31 -1.84
N GLY A 233 -3.26 6.98 -1.81
CA GLY A 233 -4.40 6.14 -2.11
C GLY A 233 -5.59 6.57 -1.26
N PHE A 234 -5.40 6.62 0.08
CA PHE A 234 -6.35 7.28 1.00
C PHE A 234 -5.63 8.24 1.92
N HIS A 235 -6.29 9.37 2.19
CA HIS A 235 -5.82 10.40 3.11
C HIS A 235 -6.95 10.80 4.06
N PHE A 236 -6.90 10.27 5.27
CA PHE A 236 -7.79 10.71 6.35
C PHE A 236 -7.08 11.80 7.14
N MET A 237 -7.72 12.96 7.28
CA MET A 237 -7.14 14.10 8.00
C MET A 237 -8.15 14.77 8.91
N ASN A 238 -7.82 14.90 10.21
CA ASN A 238 -8.72 15.45 11.22
C ASN A 238 -10.13 14.81 11.20
N SER A 239 -10.17 13.50 11.05
CA SER A 239 -11.39 12.72 10.98
C SER A 239 -11.36 11.62 12.03
N ASP A 240 -12.48 11.30 12.63
CA ASP A 240 -12.64 10.27 13.65
C ASP A 240 -13.56 9.15 13.17
N ASP A 241 -13.45 7.96 13.80
CA ASP A 241 -14.34 6.82 13.60
C ASP A 241 -14.41 6.32 12.14
N GLY A 242 -13.29 6.41 11.42
CA GLY A 242 -13.21 6.02 10.01
C GLY A 242 -12.90 4.52 9.82
N VAL A 243 -13.44 3.96 8.75
CA VAL A 243 -13.15 2.58 8.32
C VAL A 243 -12.52 2.59 6.92
N ALA A 244 -11.39 1.92 6.77
CA ALA A 244 -10.81 1.59 5.47
C ALA A 244 -10.73 0.06 5.33
N ALA A 245 -11.58 -0.55 4.48
CA ALA A 245 -11.70 -2.00 4.42
C ALA A 245 -11.72 -2.55 3.00
N ARG A 246 -11.01 -3.66 2.75
CA ARG A 246 -11.01 -4.41 1.49
C ARG A 246 -10.69 -3.56 0.24
N ASN A 247 -9.86 -2.53 0.40
CA ASN A 247 -9.42 -1.70 -0.71
C ASN A 247 -8.14 -2.24 -1.34
N SER A 248 -7.94 -1.92 -2.60
CA SER A 248 -6.71 -2.22 -3.36
C SER A 248 -5.99 -0.92 -3.71
N LEU A 249 -4.84 -0.68 -3.09
CA LEU A 249 -4.04 0.53 -3.20
C LEU A 249 -2.67 0.15 -3.77
N VAL A 250 -2.50 0.31 -5.08
CA VAL A 250 -1.34 -0.20 -5.81
C VAL A 250 -0.66 0.93 -6.58
N ASP A 251 0.67 0.95 -6.58
CA ASP A 251 1.47 1.93 -7.34
C ASP A 251 1.19 3.40 -6.94
N ASN A 252 0.86 3.65 -5.67
CA ASN A 252 0.70 5.00 -5.14
C ASN A 252 2.00 5.47 -4.46
N SER A 253 2.18 6.78 -4.25
CA SER A 253 3.29 7.25 -3.43
C SER A 253 3.13 6.84 -1.96
N VAL A 254 1.90 6.77 -1.46
CA VAL A 254 1.51 6.20 -0.16
C VAL A 254 0.19 5.45 -0.32
N GLY A 255 0.06 4.28 0.28
CA GLY A 255 -1.20 3.54 0.28
C GLY A 255 -2.28 4.25 1.09
N ILE A 256 -2.23 4.15 2.43
CA ILE A 256 -3.13 4.86 3.34
C ILE A 256 -2.32 5.79 4.23
N TYR A 257 -2.75 7.03 4.39
CA TYR A 257 -2.21 7.95 5.39
C TYR A 257 -3.33 8.50 6.28
N ILE A 258 -3.20 8.28 7.59
CA ILE A 258 -4.16 8.76 8.59
C ILE A 258 -3.44 9.78 9.47
N MET A 259 -4.00 10.99 9.57
CA MET A 259 -3.43 12.08 10.34
C MET A 259 -4.44 12.70 11.29
N TYR A 260 -4.04 12.88 12.56
CA TYR A 260 -4.77 13.66 13.56
C TYR A 260 -6.21 13.18 13.81
N GLY A 261 -6.41 11.86 13.85
CA GLY A 261 -7.73 11.26 14.03
C GLY A 261 -7.78 10.22 15.15
N LYS A 262 -8.96 9.65 15.39
CA LYS A 262 -9.20 8.68 16.47
C LYS A 262 -10.10 7.55 16.01
N ARG A 263 -9.88 6.35 16.60
CA ARG A 263 -10.74 5.17 16.44
C ARG A 263 -10.93 4.72 14.98
N PHE A 264 -9.80 4.49 14.31
CA PHE A 264 -9.80 3.98 12.94
C PHE A 264 -9.74 2.45 12.90
N THR A 265 -10.42 1.88 11.92
CA THR A 265 -10.24 0.48 11.52
C THR A 265 -9.66 0.43 10.11
N VAL A 266 -8.49 -0.23 9.97
CA VAL A 266 -7.83 -0.49 8.69
C VAL A 266 -7.81 -2.01 8.50
N GLN A 267 -8.70 -2.54 7.66
CA GLN A 267 -8.95 -3.97 7.62
C GLN A 267 -8.94 -4.55 6.20
N ASP A 268 -8.26 -5.69 6.04
CA ASP A 268 -8.28 -6.50 4.81
C ASP A 268 -7.91 -5.73 3.53
N ASN A 269 -7.09 -4.67 3.63
CA ASN A 269 -6.63 -3.90 2.49
C ASN A 269 -5.36 -4.51 1.88
N LEU A 270 -5.19 -4.33 0.57
CA LEU A 270 -3.93 -4.50 -0.14
C LEU A 270 -3.26 -3.14 -0.31
N MET A 271 -2.06 -2.96 0.24
CA MET A 271 -1.22 -1.77 0.09
C MET A 271 0.11 -2.19 -0.53
N GLN A 272 0.26 -1.95 -1.83
CA GLN A 272 1.38 -2.48 -2.61
C GLN A 272 2.12 -1.40 -3.39
N ASN A 273 3.46 -1.56 -3.48
CA ASN A 273 4.37 -0.80 -4.32
C ASN A 273 4.31 0.71 -4.08
N SER A 274 4.21 1.12 -2.81
CA SER A 274 4.35 2.53 -2.44
C SER A 274 5.83 2.90 -2.35
N ARG A 275 6.38 3.44 -3.45
CA ARG A 275 7.83 3.69 -3.63
C ARG A 275 8.22 5.16 -3.74
N GLY A 276 7.26 6.09 -3.62
CA GLY A 276 7.51 7.54 -3.64
C GLY A 276 8.43 8.02 -2.51
N PRO A 277 8.72 9.31 -2.42
CA PRO A 277 9.59 9.88 -1.37
C PRO A 277 9.13 9.54 0.04
N SER A 278 7.84 9.50 0.30
CA SER A 278 7.25 9.01 1.55
C SER A 278 7.18 7.49 1.58
N GLY A 279 6.78 6.84 0.50
CA GLY A 279 6.86 5.39 0.25
C GLY A 279 6.27 4.51 1.35
N HIS A 280 5.14 4.87 1.93
CA HIS A 280 4.51 4.12 3.01
C HIS A 280 3.34 3.30 2.50
N GLY A 281 3.25 2.01 2.87
CA GLY A 281 2.02 1.24 2.71
C GLY A 281 0.93 1.84 3.59
N LEU A 282 1.15 1.87 4.91
CA LEU A 282 0.31 2.54 5.90
C LEU A 282 1.13 3.59 6.64
N GLY A 283 0.68 4.83 6.67
CA GLY A 283 1.23 5.91 7.49
C GLY A 283 0.24 6.36 8.57
N LEU A 284 0.74 6.48 9.80
CA LEU A 284 -0.02 6.96 10.95
C LEU A 284 0.69 8.16 11.56
N LYS A 285 -0.01 9.28 11.72
CA LYS A 285 0.52 10.47 12.37
C LYS A 285 -0.45 11.01 13.40
N GLU A 286 -0.05 10.93 14.68
CA GLU A 286 -0.85 11.38 15.81
C GLU A 286 -2.29 10.82 15.78
N VAL A 287 -2.39 9.48 15.60
CA VAL A 287 -3.67 8.76 15.54
C VAL A 287 -3.89 7.99 16.83
N ASP A 288 -5.03 8.17 17.45
CA ASP A 288 -5.43 7.51 18.70
C ASP A 288 -6.40 6.34 18.46
N GLY A 289 -6.05 5.15 18.91
CA GLY A 289 -6.94 3.99 18.84
C GLY A 289 -7.14 3.49 17.40
N VAL A 290 -6.09 2.94 16.80
CA VAL A 290 -6.17 2.33 15.47
C VAL A 290 -6.14 0.81 15.58
N ASP A 291 -7.05 0.13 14.87
CA ASP A 291 -7.06 -1.30 14.66
C ASP A 291 -6.63 -1.63 13.23
N VAL A 292 -5.46 -2.24 13.07
CA VAL A 292 -4.88 -2.63 11.78
C VAL A 292 -4.93 -4.15 11.67
N ILE A 293 -5.84 -4.69 10.86
CA ILE A 293 -6.24 -6.10 10.93
C ILE A 293 -6.27 -6.74 9.54
N GLY A 294 -5.61 -7.87 9.35
CA GLY A 294 -5.75 -8.68 8.14
C GLY A 294 -5.26 -8.02 6.85
N ASN A 295 -4.44 -6.97 6.93
CA ASN A 295 -3.98 -6.28 5.75
C ASN A 295 -2.77 -6.99 5.11
N VAL A 296 -2.64 -6.84 3.80
CA VAL A 296 -1.47 -7.21 3.02
C VAL A 296 -0.69 -5.92 2.67
N ILE A 297 0.48 -5.76 3.28
CA ILE A 297 1.34 -4.58 3.15
C ILE A 297 2.64 -5.03 2.50
N TYR A 298 2.75 -4.83 1.19
CA TYR A 298 3.68 -5.58 0.39
C TYR A 298 4.46 -4.69 -0.58
N ASP A 299 5.78 -4.94 -0.70
CA ASP A 299 6.68 -4.26 -1.65
C ASP A 299 6.65 -2.72 -1.56
N ASN A 300 6.56 -2.17 -0.35
CA ASN A 300 6.63 -0.74 -0.11
C ASN A 300 8.05 -0.34 0.35
N ARG A 301 8.37 0.95 0.32
CA ARG A 301 9.61 1.43 0.94
C ARG A 301 9.55 1.28 2.47
N ILE A 302 8.43 1.63 3.10
CA ILE A 302 8.13 1.32 4.50
C ILE A 302 6.73 0.70 4.54
N GLY A 303 6.61 -0.51 5.05
CA GLY A 303 5.31 -1.16 5.16
C GLY A 303 4.37 -0.35 6.05
N VAL A 304 4.71 -0.20 7.33
CA VAL A 304 3.96 0.63 8.29
C VAL A 304 4.88 1.72 8.82
N PHE A 305 4.50 2.98 8.63
CA PHE A 305 5.17 4.14 9.22
C PHE A 305 4.33 4.71 10.37
N ASN A 306 4.92 4.82 11.55
CA ASN A 306 4.24 5.32 12.74
C ASN A 306 4.95 6.56 13.30
N ASP A 307 4.29 7.71 13.15
CA ASP A 307 4.70 9.00 13.70
C ASP A 307 3.81 9.36 14.90
N ASN A 308 4.32 9.07 16.10
CA ASN A 308 3.69 9.47 17.35
C ASN A 308 2.23 8.98 17.53
N SER A 309 1.95 7.75 17.08
CA SER A 309 0.62 7.11 17.25
C SER A 309 0.72 5.90 18.17
N PRO A 310 -0.18 5.77 19.17
CA PRO A 310 -1.14 6.76 19.61
C PRO A 310 -0.46 7.97 20.27
N PHE A 311 -1.10 9.14 20.17
CA PHE A 311 -0.63 10.40 20.74
C PHE A 311 -1.09 10.58 22.20
N SER A 312 -2.32 10.19 22.51
CA SER A 312 -2.94 10.39 23.82
C SER A 312 -2.63 9.23 24.79
N MET A 313 -2.53 9.54 26.07
CA MET A 313 -2.37 8.53 27.12
C MET A 313 -3.56 7.58 27.18
N ASN A 314 -3.30 6.31 27.51
CA ASN A 314 -4.30 5.23 27.62
C ASN A 314 -5.03 4.89 26.31
N MET A 315 -4.51 5.33 25.18
CA MET A 315 -4.92 4.87 23.86
C MET A 315 -3.93 3.84 23.34
N PHE A 316 -4.40 2.92 22.52
CA PHE A 316 -3.59 1.81 22.01
C PHE A 316 -3.75 1.72 20.48
N GLY A 317 -2.67 1.36 19.79
CA GLY A 317 -2.72 0.87 18.42
C GLY A 317 -2.64 -0.67 18.43
N ILE A 318 -3.54 -1.34 17.73
CA ILE A 318 -3.56 -2.81 17.65
C ILE A 318 -3.24 -3.24 16.22
N PHE A 319 -2.19 -4.04 16.07
CA PHE A 319 -1.76 -4.59 14.79
C PHE A 319 -1.81 -6.11 14.87
N ARG A 320 -2.72 -6.74 14.13
CA ARG A 320 -2.86 -8.20 14.18
C ARG A 320 -3.26 -8.81 12.84
N ASN A 321 -2.84 -10.05 12.63
CA ASN A 321 -3.14 -10.84 11.43
C ASN A 321 -2.73 -10.15 10.12
N ASN A 322 -1.76 -9.24 10.13
CA ASN A 322 -1.28 -8.58 8.92
C ASN A 322 -0.11 -9.36 8.31
N LEU A 323 -0.05 -9.38 6.98
CA LEU A 323 1.13 -9.78 6.22
C LEU A 323 1.91 -8.53 5.83
N ILE A 324 3.10 -8.35 6.41
CA ILE A 324 4.02 -7.24 6.13
C ILE A 324 5.25 -7.84 5.46
N ALA A 325 5.30 -7.76 4.11
CA ALA A 325 6.26 -8.56 3.36
C ALA A 325 7.01 -7.78 2.27
N TYR A 326 8.27 -8.13 2.05
CA TYR A 326 9.13 -7.62 0.97
C TYR A 326 9.28 -6.10 0.93
N ASN A 327 9.04 -5.42 2.05
CA ASN A 327 9.29 -3.99 2.16
C ASN A 327 10.79 -3.72 2.41
N ASP A 328 11.29 -2.51 2.09
CA ASP A 328 12.65 -2.16 2.52
C ASP A 328 12.69 -2.10 4.05
N VAL A 329 11.64 -1.57 4.68
CA VAL A 329 11.41 -1.61 6.12
C VAL A 329 10.00 -2.13 6.39
N GLY A 330 9.85 -3.19 7.17
CA GLY A 330 8.53 -3.70 7.55
C GLY A 330 7.75 -2.70 8.39
N VAL A 331 8.28 -2.32 9.56
CA VAL A 331 7.72 -1.28 10.43
C VAL A 331 8.79 -0.25 10.78
N GLY A 332 8.56 0.99 10.39
CA GLY A 332 9.38 2.15 10.74
C GLY A 332 8.65 3.06 11.73
N VAL A 333 9.21 3.29 12.90
CA VAL A 333 8.57 4.12 13.93
C VAL A 333 9.46 5.30 14.33
N LEU A 334 8.85 6.41 14.75
CA LEU A 334 9.56 7.45 15.46
C LEU A 334 9.68 7.09 16.97
N PRO A 335 10.70 7.59 17.68
CA PRO A 335 10.95 7.24 19.10
C PRO A 335 9.80 7.55 20.04
N SER A 336 8.87 8.42 19.65
CA SER A 336 7.68 8.78 20.44
C SER A 336 6.52 7.79 20.32
N ALA A 337 6.53 6.90 19.31
CA ALA A 337 5.46 5.93 19.09
C ALA A 337 5.48 4.83 20.16
N ARG A 338 4.52 4.83 21.04
CA ARG A 338 4.38 3.93 22.19
C ARG A 338 2.95 3.40 22.28
N SER A 339 2.71 2.43 23.17
CA SER A 339 1.38 1.83 23.42
C SER A 339 0.79 1.12 22.19
N ASN A 340 1.64 0.56 21.33
CA ASN A 340 1.20 -0.29 20.23
C ASN A 340 1.37 -1.77 20.60
N ILE A 341 0.44 -2.59 20.17
CA ILE A 341 0.39 -4.03 20.43
C ILE A 341 0.42 -4.74 19.07
N TYR A 342 1.47 -5.55 18.87
CA TYR A 342 1.70 -6.34 17.65
C TYR A 342 1.62 -7.82 17.99
N TYR A 343 0.67 -8.55 17.43
CA TYR A 343 0.55 -10.00 17.62
C TYR A 343 -0.10 -10.69 16.43
N GLU A 344 0.25 -11.91 16.18
CA GLU A 344 -0.22 -12.70 15.04
C GLU A 344 0.02 -12.03 13.68
N ASN A 345 1.00 -11.13 13.56
CA ASN A 345 1.43 -10.59 12.25
C ASN A 345 2.52 -11.47 11.66
N SER A 346 2.65 -11.45 10.35
CA SER A 346 3.73 -12.10 9.62
C SER A 346 4.65 -11.06 8.99
N PHE A 347 5.88 -10.99 9.48
CA PHE A 347 6.97 -10.18 8.93
C PHE A 347 7.82 -11.07 8.03
N VAL A 348 7.69 -10.88 6.70
CA VAL A 348 8.27 -11.81 5.72
C VAL A 348 9.23 -11.08 4.79
N GLU A 349 10.51 -11.50 4.78
CA GLU A 349 11.52 -11.05 3.82
C GLU A 349 11.60 -9.52 3.64
N ASN A 350 11.35 -8.73 4.71
CA ASN A 350 11.68 -7.31 4.68
C ASN A 350 13.20 -7.13 4.82
N LEU A 351 13.79 -6.12 4.18
CA LEU A 351 15.24 -5.88 4.33
C LEU A 351 15.60 -5.50 5.78
N GLU A 352 14.77 -4.71 6.43
CA GLU A 352 14.75 -4.54 7.88
C GLU A 352 13.33 -4.86 8.39
N GLN A 353 13.20 -5.81 9.33
CA GLN A 353 11.87 -6.15 9.86
C GLN A 353 11.24 -4.98 10.59
N VAL A 354 12.02 -4.33 11.46
CA VAL A 354 11.57 -3.17 12.24
C VAL A 354 12.74 -2.22 12.48
N THR A 355 12.49 -0.91 12.39
CA THR A 355 13.49 0.12 12.71
C THR A 355 12.89 1.28 13.48
N VAL A 356 13.69 1.86 14.39
CA VAL A 356 13.35 3.12 15.06
C VAL A 356 14.11 4.26 14.36
N LEU A 357 13.37 5.08 13.62
CA LEU A 357 13.92 6.19 12.85
C LEU A 357 14.42 7.30 13.81
N GLY A 358 15.72 7.47 13.89
CA GLY A 358 16.36 8.36 14.87
C GLY A 358 16.92 7.66 16.09
N GLY A 359 16.78 6.32 16.16
CA GLY A 359 17.35 5.48 17.21
C GLY A 359 16.44 5.34 18.44
N GLY A 360 16.68 4.30 19.22
CA GLY A 360 15.88 3.94 20.40
C GLY A 360 15.55 2.45 20.43
N GLU A 361 14.75 2.05 21.39
CA GLU A 361 14.22 0.68 21.55
C GLU A 361 12.72 0.71 21.36
N LEU A 362 12.19 -0.13 20.47
CA LEU A 362 10.77 -0.19 20.19
C LEU A 362 10.00 -0.91 21.31
N SER A 363 10.64 -1.86 21.97
CA SER A 363 10.03 -2.53 23.14
C SER A 363 9.83 -1.60 24.35
N ASP A 364 10.42 -0.41 24.34
CA ASP A 364 10.14 0.59 25.37
C ASP A 364 8.74 1.22 25.12
N GLY A 365 7.72 0.61 25.71
CA GLY A 365 6.33 1.07 25.63
C GLY A 365 5.48 0.44 24.52
N ASN A 366 6.02 -0.49 23.72
CA ASN A 366 5.24 -1.29 22.78
C ASN A 366 5.32 -2.78 23.13
N VAL A 367 4.33 -3.57 22.76
CA VAL A 367 4.20 -4.98 23.11
C VAL A 367 4.13 -5.82 21.84
N PHE A 368 4.93 -6.90 21.78
CA PHE A 368 5.01 -7.80 20.62
C PHE A 368 4.37 -9.17 20.85
N SER A 369 3.54 -9.30 21.84
CA SER A 369 2.72 -10.49 22.06
C SER A 369 1.47 -10.16 22.85
N GLN A 370 0.39 -10.89 22.58
CA GLN A 370 -0.85 -10.84 23.36
C GLN A 370 -1.44 -12.25 23.45
N ASN A 371 -2.08 -12.58 24.57
CA ASN A 371 -2.69 -13.89 24.80
C ASN A 371 -1.75 -15.09 24.53
N ASN A 372 -0.47 -14.93 24.85
CA ASN A 372 0.59 -15.93 24.65
C ASN A 372 0.94 -16.20 23.17
N LEU A 373 0.57 -15.32 22.24
CA LEU A 373 0.89 -15.35 20.83
C LEU A 373 1.64 -14.07 20.44
N GLY A 374 2.79 -14.21 19.80
CA GLY A 374 3.56 -13.12 19.22
C GLY A 374 3.40 -13.03 17.71
N ASN A 375 4.47 -12.73 17.00
CA ASN A 375 4.45 -12.55 15.56
C ASN A 375 5.36 -13.59 14.88
N TYR A 376 5.10 -13.84 13.60
CA TYR A 376 6.03 -14.61 12.77
C TYR A 376 7.10 -13.68 12.18
N TRP A 377 8.35 -14.12 12.22
CA TRP A 377 9.52 -13.42 11.70
C TRP A 377 10.28 -14.35 10.77
N SER A 378 10.43 -14.01 9.50
CA SER A 378 11.07 -14.88 8.51
C SER A 378 12.54 -15.17 8.81
N ASP A 379 13.19 -14.32 9.59
CA ASP A 379 14.58 -14.46 10.09
C ASP A 379 14.68 -15.09 11.48
N TYR A 380 13.58 -15.60 12.04
CA TYR A 380 13.59 -16.31 13.32
C TYR A 380 14.26 -17.67 13.20
N ALA A 381 15.32 -17.87 13.96
CA ALA A 381 16.12 -19.10 13.98
C ALA A 381 15.92 -19.98 15.23
N GLY A 382 14.86 -19.74 16.01
CA GLY A 382 14.53 -20.53 17.19
C GLY A 382 13.82 -21.84 16.84
N TYR A 383 13.35 -22.53 17.87
CA TYR A 383 12.68 -23.83 17.76
C TYR A 383 11.41 -23.86 18.62
N ASP A 384 10.55 -24.81 18.34
CA ASP A 384 9.33 -25.15 19.05
C ASP A 384 9.44 -26.61 19.47
N ALA A 385 9.77 -26.87 20.75
CA ALA A 385 10.05 -28.21 21.26
C ALA A 385 8.79 -28.97 21.69
N ASP A 386 7.75 -28.26 22.10
CA ASP A 386 6.49 -28.87 22.54
C ASP A 386 5.42 -28.93 21.46
N GLY A 387 5.64 -28.29 20.31
CA GLY A 387 4.79 -28.37 19.12
C GLY A 387 3.51 -27.54 19.21
N ASP A 388 3.50 -26.50 20.06
CA ASP A 388 2.34 -25.63 20.25
C ASP A 388 2.21 -24.52 19.18
N GLY A 389 3.21 -24.39 18.31
CA GLY A 389 3.26 -23.38 17.23
C GLY A 389 3.93 -22.08 17.65
N VAL A 390 4.40 -21.98 18.90
CA VAL A 390 5.11 -20.84 19.46
C VAL A 390 6.56 -21.23 19.73
N GLY A 391 7.51 -20.40 19.36
CA GLY A 391 8.92 -20.67 19.61
C GLY A 391 9.27 -20.53 21.09
N ASP A 392 10.08 -21.48 21.58
CA ASP A 392 10.57 -21.51 22.96
C ASP A 392 11.65 -20.47 23.28
N VAL A 393 12.23 -19.88 22.25
CA VAL A 393 13.25 -18.84 22.34
C VAL A 393 12.66 -17.51 21.85
N PRO A 394 12.74 -16.42 22.65
CA PRO A 394 12.29 -15.12 22.18
C PRO A 394 12.98 -14.67 20.89
N TYR A 395 12.25 -14.04 19.99
CA TYR A 395 12.84 -13.35 18.84
C TYR A 395 13.41 -12.00 19.29
N ARG A 396 14.62 -11.69 18.84
CA ARG A 396 15.30 -10.43 19.09
C ARG A 396 15.82 -9.83 17.81
N ASN A 397 15.31 -8.66 17.46
CA ASN A 397 15.87 -7.89 16.37
C ASN A 397 17.06 -7.07 16.91
N ALA A 398 18.28 -7.48 16.55
CA ALA A 398 19.52 -6.90 17.05
C ALA A 398 20.56 -6.83 15.92
N ALA A 399 20.53 -5.77 15.12
CA ALA A 399 21.48 -5.55 14.04
C ALA A 399 22.66 -4.70 14.51
N MET A 400 23.88 -5.16 14.28
CA MET A 400 25.12 -4.41 14.57
C MET A 400 25.24 -3.17 13.69
N SER A 401 24.84 -3.26 12.44
CA SER A 401 24.77 -2.16 11.48
C SER A 401 23.91 -1.01 12.00
N GLU A 402 22.75 -1.32 12.59
CA GLU A 402 21.87 -0.31 13.18
C GLU A 402 22.52 0.39 14.38
N GLN A 403 23.20 -0.36 15.25
CA GLN A 403 23.95 0.20 16.35
C GLN A 403 25.09 1.13 15.87
N LEU A 404 25.77 0.75 14.80
CA LEU A 404 26.81 1.59 14.18
C LEU A 404 26.21 2.87 13.58
N ARG A 405 25.08 2.79 12.89
CA ARG A 405 24.39 3.98 12.34
C ARG A 405 23.91 4.94 13.41
N ARG A 406 23.50 4.43 14.57
CA ARG A 406 23.15 5.28 15.74
C ARG A 406 24.37 6.06 16.26
N SER A 407 25.53 5.43 16.31
CA SER A 407 26.78 6.05 16.76
C SER A 407 27.41 6.94 15.69
N HIS A 408 27.15 6.65 14.42
CA HIS A 408 27.76 7.26 13.24
C HIS A 408 26.70 7.55 12.16
N PRO A 409 25.95 8.66 12.27
CA PRO A 409 24.86 8.97 11.34
C PRO A 409 25.28 9.04 9.87
N GLU A 410 26.56 9.32 9.59
CA GLU A 410 27.15 9.32 8.25
C GLU A 410 27.09 7.95 7.57
N LEU A 411 26.99 6.87 8.33
CA LEU A 411 26.85 5.50 7.80
C LEU A 411 25.46 5.22 7.19
N GLN A 412 24.48 6.11 7.35
CA GLN A 412 23.19 6.02 6.67
C GLN A 412 23.30 5.87 5.14
N LEU A 413 24.39 6.40 4.55
CA LEU A 413 24.69 6.25 3.12
C LEU A 413 24.93 4.79 2.69
N PHE A 414 25.30 3.93 3.64
CA PHE A 414 25.57 2.51 3.40
C PHE A 414 24.36 1.61 3.71
N ARG A 415 23.23 2.19 4.07
CA ARG A 415 22.02 1.45 4.37
C ARG A 415 21.60 0.59 3.17
N PHE A 416 21.24 -0.66 3.44
CA PHE A 416 20.90 -1.69 2.44
C PHE A 416 22.07 -2.07 1.51
N SER A 417 23.32 -1.79 1.90
CA SER A 417 24.50 -2.20 1.15
C SER A 417 24.99 -3.59 1.58
N LEU A 418 25.75 -4.24 0.70
CA LEU A 418 26.45 -5.50 1.02
C LEU A 418 27.40 -5.38 2.20
N ALA A 419 27.97 -4.18 2.43
CA ALA A 419 28.85 -3.95 3.58
C ALA A 419 28.05 -4.08 4.89
N GLU A 420 26.87 -3.51 4.95
CA GLU A 420 25.96 -3.62 6.08
C GLU A 420 25.57 -5.07 6.37
N THR A 421 25.06 -5.78 5.37
CA THR A 421 24.70 -7.20 5.48
C THR A 421 25.89 -8.05 5.96
N SER A 422 27.09 -7.75 5.48
CA SER A 422 28.32 -8.45 5.91
C SER A 422 28.68 -8.19 7.38
N ILE A 423 28.47 -6.97 7.86
CA ILE A 423 28.70 -6.60 9.26
C ILE A 423 27.71 -7.33 10.16
N ASP A 424 26.44 -7.36 9.80
CA ASP A 424 25.40 -8.06 10.60
C ASP A 424 25.63 -9.56 10.64
N PHE A 425 25.96 -10.17 9.49
CA PHE A 425 26.34 -11.58 9.44
C PHE A 425 27.58 -11.88 10.31
N ALA A 426 28.62 -11.04 10.22
CA ALA A 426 29.83 -11.23 11.01
C ALA A 426 29.56 -11.07 12.52
N SER A 427 28.69 -10.14 12.92
CA SER A 427 28.33 -9.92 14.31
C SER A 427 27.55 -11.11 14.91
N GLN A 428 26.68 -11.73 14.13
CA GLN A 428 25.96 -12.95 14.54
C GLN A 428 26.90 -14.14 14.69
N ALA A 429 27.95 -14.24 13.87
CA ALA A 429 28.92 -15.32 13.93
C ALA A 429 29.91 -15.21 15.10
N VAL A 430 30.07 -14.03 15.71
CA VAL A 430 31.04 -13.75 16.78
C VAL A 430 30.33 -13.33 18.07
N PRO A 431 30.15 -14.20 19.06
CA PRO A 431 29.38 -13.94 20.29
C PRO A 431 29.91 -12.81 21.19
N LEU A 432 31.06 -12.23 20.85
CA LEU A 432 31.67 -11.13 21.59
C LEU A 432 30.99 -9.76 21.36
N PHE A 433 30.22 -9.63 20.29
CA PHE A 433 29.46 -8.41 20.00
C PHE A 433 28.08 -8.52 20.64
N GLN A 434 27.88 -7.88 21.79
CA GLN A 434 26.57 -7.72 22.38
C GLN A 434 25.85 -6.56 21.67
N THR A 435 24.90 -6.86 20.81
CA THR A 435 24.02 -5.86 20.20
C THR A 435 22.82 -5.63 21.11
N HIS A 436 22.41 -4.38 21.30
CA HIS A 436 21.14 -4.08 21.95
C HIS A 436 20.01 -4.38 20.99
N ALA A 437 19.04 -5.19 21.41
CA ALA A 437 17.88 -5.49 20.62
C ALA A 437 17.00 -4.24 20.46
N VAL A 438 16.55 -3.97 19.24
CA VAL A 438 15.58 -2.91 18.95
C VAL A 438 14.21 -3.31 19.47
N LEU A 439 13.88 -4.60 19.36
CA LEU A 439 12.67 -5.21 19.91
C LEU A 439 12.94 -6.62 20.41
N GLU A 440 12.07 -7.07 21.31
CA GLU A 440 11.96 -8.46 21.74
C GLU A 440 10.51 -8.91 21.59
N ASP A 441 10.28 -10.02 20.89
CA ASP A 441 9.02 -10.76 20.85
C ASP A 441 9.20 -12.02 21.70
N PRO A 442 8.54 -12.11 22.87
CA PRO A 442 8.75 -13.23 23.79
C PRO A 442 8.05 -14.53 23.36
N LYS A 443 7.17 -14.47 22.34
CA LYS A 443 6.31 -15.58 21.92
C LYS A 443 6.22 -15.68 20.38
N PRO A 444 7.37 -15.74 19.67
CA PRO A 444 7.38 -15.73 18.21
C PRO A 444 6.66 -16.97 17.65
N LEU A 445 5.93 -16.78 16.57
CA LEU A 445 5.27 -17.86 15.86
C LEU A 445 6.27 -18.59 14.94
N VAL A 446 6.16 -19.92 14.84
CA VAL A 446 7.00 -20.73 13.95
C VAL A 446 6.41 -20.90 12.55
N ARG A 447 5.18 -20.45 12.34
CA ARG A 447 4.51 -20.45 11.03
C ARG A 447 3.84 -19.12 10.78
N PRO A 448 3.85 -18.63 9.52
CA PRO A 448 3.20 -17.38 9.18
C PRO A 448 1.68 -17.49 9.28
N VAL A 449 1.06 -16.41 9.73
CA VAL A 449 -0.37 -16.15 9.60
C VAL A 449 -0.56 -15.37 8.30
N VAL A 450 -1.33 -15.90 7.37
CA VAL A 450 -1.55 -15.27 6.07
C VAL A 450 -3.01 -14.87 5.96
N PRO A 451 -3.31 -13.56 5.72
CA PRO A 451 -4.67 -13.10 5.49
C PRO A 451 -5.32 -13.80 4.30
N THR A 452 -6.62 -14.02 4.36
CA THR A 452 -7.37 -14.74 3.30
C THR A 452 -7.41 -14.01 1.96
N ASN A 453 -7.22 -12.71 1.98
CA ASN A 453 -7.12 -11.83 0.80
C ASN A 453 -5.69 -11.67 0.28
N ALA A 454 -4.71 -12.33 0.89
CA ALA A 454 -3.34 -12.30 0.39
C ALA A 454 -3.28 -12.90 -1.03
N PRO A 455 -2.58 -12.24 -1.96
CA PRO A 455 -2.35 -12.83 -3.27
C PRO A 455 -1.63 -14.16 -3.11
N ALA A 456 -1.98 -15.15 -3.94
CA ALA A 456 -1.27 -16.41 -3.96
C ALA A 456 0.22 -16.13 -4.21
N ILE A 457 1.06 -16.38 -3.22
CA ILE A 457 2.51 -16.35 -3.38
C ILE A 457 2.83 -17.59 -4.23
N GLU A 458 2.95 -17.42 -5.54
CA GLU A 458 3.49 -18.47 -6.37
C GLU A 458 4.95 -18.65 -5.95
N GLU A 459 5.24 -19.73 -5.25
CA GLU A 459 6.59 -20.24 -5.13
C GLU A 459 7.05 -20.65 -6.53
N GLU A 460 7.46 -19.69 -7.35
CA GLU A 460 8.20 -20.05 -8.57
C GLU A 460 9.38 -20.89 -8.15
N GLY A 461 9.40 -22.12 -8.62
CA GLY A 461 10.37 -23.20 -8.44
C GLY A 461 11.84 -22.83 -8.23
N THR A 462 12.10 -21.94 -7.27
CA THR A 462 13.44 -21.51 -6.81
C THR A 462 14.26 -22.72 -6.37
N ALA A 463 13.64 -23.75 -5.78
CA ALA A 463 14.33 -24.97 -5.35
C ALA A 463 15.04 -25.68 -6.53
N LEU A 464 14.43 -25.71 -7.72
CA LEU A 464 15.04 -26.37 -8.90
C LEU A 464 16.16 -25.50 -9.49
N ARG A 465 16.00 -24.17 -9.53
CA ARG A 465 17.04 -23.24 -10.00
C ARG A 465 18.20 -23.16 -9.03
N THR A 466 17.92 -23.03 -7.73
CA THR A 466 18.94 -23.02 -6.68
C THR A 466 19.68 -24.34 -6.63
N GLY A 467 18.98 -25.49 -6.77
CA GLY A 467 19.58 -26.81 -6.89
C GLY A 467 20.50 -26.94 -8.10
N ALA A 468 20.08 -26.46 -9.26
CA ALA A 468 20.90 -26.51 -10.49
C ALA A 468 22.15 -25.61 -10.38
N ILE A 469 22.04 -24.40 -9.82
CA ILE A 469 23.17 -23.52 -9.57
C ILE A 469 24.13 -24.13 -8.56
N SER A 470 23.64 -24.69 -7.45
CA SER A 470 24.45 -25.35 -6.44
C SER A 470 25.22 -26.55 -6.99
N VAL A 471 24.56 -27.39 -7.78
CA VAL A 471 25.21 -28.52 -8.46
C VAL A 471 26.30 -28.06 -9.44
N THR A 472 26.03 -27.01 -10.22
CA THR A 472 26.99 -26.44 -11.18
C THR A 472 28.22 -25.88 -10.46
N LEU A 473 28.04 -25.21 -9.33
CA LEU A 473 29.12 -24.68 -8.52
C LEU A 473 29.94 -25.77 -7.86
N ILE A 474 29.32 -26.83 -7.33
CA ILE A 474 30.00 -27.98 -6.74
C ILE A 474 30.84 -28.69 -7.81
N LEU A 475 30.31 -28.88 -9.02
CA LEU A 475 31.04 -29.49 -10.14
C LEU A 475 32.21 -28.61 -10.58
N GLY A 476 32.04 -27.27 -10.59
CA GLY A 476 33.10 -26.31 -10.89
C GLY A 476 34.25 -26.36 -9.88
N VAL A 477 33.94 -26.47 -8.59
CA VAL A 477 34.95 -26.63 -7.51
C VAL A 477 35.67 -27.98 -7.66
N ALA A 478 34.94 -29.08 -7.86
CA ALA A 478 35.50 -30.40 -8.05
C ALA A 478 36.47 -30.47 -9.27
N ALA A 479 36.07 -29.84 -10.38
CA ALA A 479 36.88 -29.74 -11.58
C ALA A 479 38.14 -28.88 -11.34
N SER A 480 38.03 -27.78 -10.62
CA SER A 480 39.17 -26.91 -10.25
C SER A 480 40.15 -27.63 -9.34
N PHE A 481 39.64 -28.39 -8.36
CA PHE A 481 40.43 -29.20 -7.46
C PHE A 481 41.16 -30.33 -8.21
N TRP A 482 40.45 -31.02 -9.09
CA TRP A 482 41.03 -32.09 -9.93
C TRP A 482 42.11 -31.54 -10.87
N TRP A 483 41.91 -30.37 -11.47
CA TRP A 483 42.92 -29.72 -12.31
C TRP A 483 44.13 -29.28 -11.49
N ALA A 484 43.96 -28.76 -10.29
CA ALA A 484 45.04 -28.32 -9.42
C ALA A 484 45.88 -29.48 -8.84
N THR A 485 45.28 -30.67 -8.70
CA THR A 485 45.95 -31.88 -8.17
C THR A 485 46.62 -32.74 -9.26
N ARG A 486 46.39 -32.45 -10.54
CA ARG A 486 47.10 -33.17 -11.63
C ARG A 486 48.59 -32.94 -11.58
N PRO A 487 49.42 -34.01 -11.60
CA PRO A 487 50.88 -33.86 -11.72
C PRO A 487 51.20 -33.17 -13.05
N SER A 488 52.06 -32.16 -12.99
CA SER A 488 52.50 -31.47 -14.20
C SER A 488 53.26 -32.46 -15.09
N ARG A 489 52.91 -32.54 -16.38
CA ARG A 489 53.61 -33.41 -17.37
C ARG A 489 55.13 -33.18 -17.40
N ALA A 490 55.64 -32.04 -16.85
CA ALA A 490 57.06 -31.79 -16.72
C ALA A 490 57.76 -32.63 -15.62
N ALA A 491 57.01 -33.22 -14.68
CA ALA A 491 57.60 -34.08 -13.65
C ALA A 491 57.71 -35.57 -14.09
N ALA A 492 56.92 -35.98 -15.10
CA ALA A 492 56.99 -37.33 -15.65
C ALA A 492 58.14 -37.50 -16.65
N ALA A 493 58.63 -36.42 -17.26
CA ALA A 493 59.75 -36.48 -18.22
C ALA A 493 61.15 -36.54 -17.57
N LEU A 494 61.25 -36.36 -16.24
CA LEU A 494 62.53 -36.45 -15.51
C LEU A 494 62.75 -37.80 -14.81
N SER A 495 61.85 -38.78 -14.95
CA SER A 495 61.99 -40.13 -14.37
C SER A 495 62.26 -41.20 -15.39
N GLU A 496 62.48 -40.90 -16.70
CA GLU A 496 62.86 -41.83 -17.73
C GLU A 496 64.36 -41.75 -18.13
N ASP A 497 65.16 -40.89 -17.45
CA ASP A 497 66.61 -40.78 -17.72
C ASP A 497 67.46 -41.12 -16.48
N GLU A 498 67.09 -42.16 -15.65
CA GLU A 498 67.97 -42.82 -14.69
C GLU A 498 68.01 -44.33 -14.94
#